data_0f5405f3bca99d6d3469a7431192ad07
#
_entry.id   0f5405f3bca99d6d3469a7431192ad07
#
_cell.length_a   1.000
_cell.length_b   1.000
_cell.length_c   1.000
_cell.angle_alpha   90.00
_cell.angle_beta   90.00
_cell.angle_gamma   90.00
#
_symmetry.space_group_name_H-M   'P 1'
#
loop_
_entity.id
_entity.type
_entity.pdbx_description
1 polymer ?
#
loop_
_entity_poly.entity_id
_entity_poly.type
_entity_poly.pdbx_seq_one_letter_code
_entity_poly.pdbx_strand_id
1 'polypeptide(L)'
;MRILKEVQDMDTSRREFLKGCAAASVTLLGAGGCSTIPTFGSLRKDETLIAILSDCHVGNWNSPKYQGEKFVECIARVLALDPLPAKMLIPGDLAYLWGRKEDYELSRRLLQPVLDAGIEVTIGMGNHDRRENFLELWPEYADRSPVPGRIVSKVHGVYFDYIMADTLGQPEETDKWITSGALDDAQREWLKAECAASKRPLLVMAHHPAGELGEPGKGNTSSSARKFGELIMGTEESPTNCCGYIHGHNHRWYVTRSLRHWGAGLVGQTAGLPSTGHWGDIGYCLLREYPDRAELSLVQYDYFSPKPLPADAAPNPAWQAIVRDNAGKRCTFVASAS
;
A
#
# COMPACT_ATOMS: atom_id res chain seq x y z
N MET A 1 6.96 -7.80 26.29
CA MET A 1 7.40 -6.83 27.32
C MET A 1 8.39 -5.80 26.79
N ARG A 2 9.37 -6.17 25.99
CA ARG A 2 10.36 -5.24 25.37
C ARG A 2 9.71 -4.28 24.37
N ILE A 3 8.84 -4.74 23.51
CA ILE A 3 8.13 -3.93 22.50
C ILE A 3 7.15 -2.93 23.12
N LEU A 4 6.46 -3.31 24.22
CA LEU A 4 5.63 -2.37 24.97
C LEU A 4 6.46 -1.25 25.61
N LYS A 5 7.70 -1.55 25.97
CA LYS A 5 8.66 -0.56 26.48
C LYS A 5 9.18 0.32 25.33
N GLU A 6 9.46 -0.27 24.17
CA GLU A 6 9.87 0.48 22.97
C GLU A 6 8.73 1.33 22.40
N VAL A 7 7.47 0.87 22.49
CA VAL A 7 6.29 1.69 22.16
C VAL A 7 6.06 2.79 23.20
N GLN A 8 6.34 2.54 24.50
CA GLN A 8 6.37 3.60 25.53
C GLN A 8 7.59 4.52 25.37
N ASP A 9 8.75 3.98 24.99
CA ASP A 9 9.94 4.76 24.66
C ASP A 9 9.78 5.51 23.33
N MET A 10 8.97 4.99 22.37
CA MET A 10 8.50 5.72 21.20
C MET A 10 7.57 6.87 21.57
N ASP A 11 6.77 6.75 22.61
CA ASP A 11 5.95 7.89 23.09
C ASP A 11 6.84 8.99 23.70
N THR A 12 7.96 8.61 24.31
CA THR A 12 9.00 9.54 24.80
C THR A 12 9.88 10.05 23.65
N SER A 13 10.31 9.18 22.74
CA SER A 13 11.06 9.52 21.51
C SER A 13 10.20 10.32 20.53
N ARG A 14 8.90 10.07 20.48
CA ARG A 14 7.90 10.85 19.74
C ARG A 14 7.78 12.26 20.31
N ARG A 15 7.76 12.42 21.63
CA ARG A 15 7.82 13.76 22.28
C ARG A 15 9.13 14.48 21.97
N GLU A 16 10.25 13.78 21.94
CA GLU A 16 11.55 14.33 21.60
C GLU A 16 11.72 14.61 20.10
N PHE A 17 11.20 13.74 19.24
CA PHE A 17 11.14 13.95 17.78
C PHE A 17 10.20 15.11 17.42
N LEU A 18 9.03 15.16 18.07
CA LEU A 18 8.07 16.25 17.87
C LEU A 18 8.56 17.56 18.48
N LYS A 19 9.34 17.52 19.58
CA LYS A 19 10.05 18.69 20.11
C LYS A 19 11.16 19.12 19.15
N GLY A 20 11.86 18.20 18.50
CA GLY A 20 12.85 18.48 17.46
C GLY A 20 12.22 19.14 16.22
N CYS A 21 11.09 18.66 15.78
CA CYS A 21 10.31 19.26 14.68
C CYS A 21 9.71 20.63 15.07
N ALA A 22 9.24 20.80 16.31
CA ALA A 22 8.78 22.08 16.84
C ALA A 22 9.93 23.07 17.04
N ALA A 23 11.11 22.61 17.46
CA ALA A 23 12.28 23.47 17.64
C ALA A 23 12.83 24.03 16.32
N ALA A 24 12.73 23.26 15.22
CA ALA A 24 13.09 23.74 13.89
C ALA A 24 12.16 24.85 13.38
N SER A 25 10.92 24.93 13.89
CA SER A 25 9.94 25.97 13.56
C SER A 25 10.00 27.22 14.45
N VAL A 26 10.71 27.18 15.58
CA VAL A 26 10.70 28.24 16.61
C VAL A 26 11.90 29.19 16.54
N THR A 27 12.85 29.01 15.63
CA THR A 27 14.02 29.91 15.55
C THR A 27 13.73 31.27 14.91
N LEU A 28 12.48 31.67 14.74
CA LEU A 28 12.09 32.94 14.10
C LEU A 28 11.07 33.82 14.82
N LEU A 29 10.88 33.71 16.13
CA LEU A 29 10.16 34.78 16.85
C LEU A 29 10.60 34.84 18.31
N GLY A 30 11.09 36.04 18.70
CA GLY A 30 11.55 36.34 20.03
C GLY A 30 10.46 36.47 21.08
N ALA A 31 10.87 36.21 22.30
CA ALA A 31 10.42 36.68 23.60
C ALA A 31 8.93 37.01 23.80
N GLY A 32 8.21 36.15 24.54
CA GLY A 32 6.92 36.47 25.14
C GLY A 32 6.23 35.18 25.61
N GLY A 33 6.28 34.89 26.91
CA GLY A 33 5.79 33.63 27.47
C GLY A 33 4.28 33.43 27.35
N CYS A 34 3.93 32.28 26.89
CA CYS A 34 2.78 31.49 27.30
C CYS A 34 2.97 30.07 26.75
N SER A 35 3.08 29.07 27.62
CA SER A 35 3.20 27.68 27.24
C SER A 35 1.85 27.17 26.74
N THR A 36 1.54 27.41 25.48
CA THR A 36 0.48 26.68 24.78
C THR A 36 1.11 25.41 24.20
N ILE A 37 0.63 24.26 24.67
CA ILE A 37 0.84 22.98 24.00
C ILE A 37 0.44 23.19 22.54
N PRO A 38 1.33 22.92 21.55
CA PRO A 38 0.91 23.02 20.16
C PRO A 38 -0.21 21.98 19.94
N THR A 39 -1.42 22.47 19.78
CA THR A 39 -2.47 21.68 19.17
C THR A 39 -1.95 21.21 17.82
N PHE A 40 -2.16 19.93 17.46
CA PHE A 40 -1.84 19.33 16.16
C PHE A 40 -2.63 19.98 14.98
N GLY A 41 -3.07 21.20 15.14
CA GLY A 41 -3.79 21.99 14.17
C GLY A 41 -2.84 22.65 13.17
N SER A 42 -2.52 21.95 12.14
CA SER A 42 -2.05 22.34 10.80
C SER A 42 -0.70 21.78 10.35
N LEU A 43 -0.49 20.48 10.48
CA LEU A 43 0.51 19.87 9.60
C LEU A 43 0.01 20.09 8.16
N ARG A 44 0.78 20.80 7.34
CA ARG A 44 0.41 21.05 5.96
C ARG A 44 0.37 19.73 5.20
N LYS A 45 -0.79 19.39 4.64
CA LYS A 45 -0.99 18.23 3.79
C LYS A 45 -1.04 18.65 2.32
N ASP A 46 -0.55 17.79 1.46
CA ASP A 46 -0.71 17.90 0.02
C ASP A 46 -1.78 16.90 -0.43
N GLU A 47 -2.95 17.43 -0.82
CA GLU A 47 -4.09 16.61 -1.21
C GLU A 47 -3.81 15.78 -2.48
N THR A 48 -2.80 16.16 -3.29
CA THR A 48 -2.37 15.44 -4.49
C THR A 48 -1.30 14.38 -4.21
N LEU A 49 -0.81 14.29 -2.96
CA LEU A 49 0.23 13.35 -2.57
C LEU A 49 -0.37 12.19 -1.77
N ILE A 50 -0.07 10.98 -2.19
CA ILE A 50 -0.53 9.74 -1.59
C ILE A 50 0.69 8.86 -1.28
N ALA A 51 0.80 8.36 -0.04
CA ALA A 51 1.76 7.34 0.31
C ALA A 51 1.18 5.95 0.00
N ILE A 52 1.96 5.07 -0.61
CA ILE A 52 1.55 3.69 -0.88
C ILE A 52 2.57 2.76 -0.22
N LEU A 53 2.08 1.99 0.75
CA LEU A 53 2.83 0.98 1.47
C LEU A 53 2.26 -0.39 1.10
N SER A 54 3.07 -1.44 1.03
CA SER A 54 2.59 -2.78 0.72
C SER A 54 3.39 -3.83 1.47
N ASP A 55 2.83 -5.00 1.62
CA ASP A 55 3.56 -6.15 2.18
C ASP A 55 4.21 -5.80 3.52
N CYS A 56 3.39 -5.30 4.45
CA CYS A 56 3.83 -4.77 5.74
C CYS A 56 4.26 -5.89 6.70
N HIS A 57 3.62 -7.06 6.60
CA HIS A 57 3.94 -8.28 7.35
C HIS A 57 4.17 -8.03 8.84
N VAL A 58 3.25 -7.28 9.46
CA VAL A 58 3.31 -6.97 10.89
C VAL A 58 2.92 -8.21 11.71
N GLY A 59 3.75 -8.57 12.69
CA GLY A 59 3.36 -9.57 13.68
C GLY A 59 4.20 -10.83 13.80
N ASN A 60 5.39 -10.94 13.21
CA ASN A 60 6.24 -12.15 13.34
C ASN A 60 6.61 -12.48 14.79
N TRP A 61 5.70 -13.14 15.50
CA TRP A 61 5.80 -13.48 16.92
C TRP A 61 6.92 -14.46 17.26
N ASN A 62 7.46 -15.16 16.24
CA ASN A 62 8.58 -16.09 16.41
C ASN A 62 9.93 -15.38 16.33
N SER A 63 9.97 -14.11 15.96
CA SER A 63 11.19 -13.33 15.87
C SER A 63 10.98 -11.90 16.37
N PRO A 64 11.61 -11.49 17.47
CA PRO A 64 11.50 -10.12 17.96
C PRO A 64 12.04 -9.07 16.98
N LYS A 65 12.82 -9.47 15.97
CA LYS A 65 13.41 -8.58 14.96
C LYS A 65 12.43 -8.15 13.85
N TYR A 66 11.28 -8.81 13.68
CA TYR A 66 10.43 -8.62 12.50
C TYR A 66 8.96 -8.33 12.85
N GLN A 67 8.69 -7.84 14.06
CA GLN A 67 7.31 -7.59 14.51
C GLN A 67 6.71 -6.28 13.97
N GLY A 68 7.35 -5.65 12.99
CA GLY A 68 6.90 -4.41 12.38
C GLY A 68 7.93 -3.28 12.40
N GLU A 69 9.20 -3.55 12.73
CA GLU A 69 10.25 -2.52 12.81
C GLU A 69 10.43 -1.75 11.49
N LYS A 70 10.41 -2.46 10.36
CA LYS A 70 10.52 -1.84 9.04
C LYS A 70 9.27 -1.03 8.68
N PHE A 71 8.11 -1.50 9.09
CA PHE A 71 6.87 -0.76 8.95
C PHE A 71 6.88 0.53 9.77
N VAL A 72 7.37 0.47 11.02
CA VAL A 72 7.56 1.65 11.87
C VAL A 72 8.54 2.65 11.24
N GLU A 73 9.67 2.16 10.72
CA GLU A 73 10.64 3.01 10.01
C GLU A 73 10.00 3.69 8.79
N CYS A 74 9.23 2.94 8.02
CA CYS A 74 8.49 3.47 6.88
C CYS A 74 7.49 4.56 7.29
N ILE A 75 6.68 4.30 8.31
CA ILE A 75 5.74 5.29 8.88
C ILE A 75 6.47 6.54 9.32
N ALA A 76 7.59 6.40 10.05
CA ALA A 76 8.37 7.54 10.50
C ALA A 76 8.90 8.39 9.32
N ARG A 77 9.33 7.75 8.23
CA ARG A 77 9.76 8.44 7.01
C ARG A 77 8.61 9.17 6.30
N VAL A 78 7.42 8.57 6.25
CA VAL A 78 6.23 9.22 5.69
C VAL A 78 5.83 10.42 6.54
N LEU A 79 5.83 10.28 7.87
CA LEU A 79 5.48 11.37 8.79
C LEU A 79 6.54 12.50 8.86
N ALA A 80 7.74 12.27 8.33
CA ALA A 80 8.78 13.29 8.20
C ALA A 80 8.68 14.11 6.91
N LEU A 81 7.74 13.80 6.01
CA LEU A 81 7.52 14.57 4.78
C LEU A 81 6.87 15.94 5.11
N ASP A 82 7.26 16.97 4.37
CA ASP A 82 6.63 18.29 4.38
C ASP A 82 6.44 18.78 2.93
N PRO A 83 5.22 18.86 2.44
CA PRO A 83 3.95 18.53 3.11
C PRO A 83 3.74 17.01 3.30
N LEU A 84 2.88 16.67 4.28
CA LEU A 84 2.43 15.30 4.48
C LEU A 84 1.54 14.84 3.31
N PRO A 85 1.51 13.54 2.99
CA PRO A 85 0.49 13.00 2.11
C PRO A 85 -0.89 13.09 2.77
N ALA A 86 -1.92 13.37 1.97
CA ALA A 86 -3.30 13.39 2.48
C ALA A 86 -3.83 11.98 2.72
N LYS A 87 -3.33 11.01 1.97
CA LYS A 87 -3.80 9.61 2.01
C LYS A 87 -2.64 8.63 2.10
N MET A 88 -2.94 7.46 2.69
CA MET A 88 -2.08 6.29 2.71
C MET A 88 -2.87 5.08 2.22
N LEU A 89 -2.40 4.40 1.18
CA LEU A 89 -3.02 3.21 0.61
C LEU A 89 -2.12 2.00 0.88
N ILE A 90 -2.73 0.91 1.37
CA ILE A 90 -2.04 -0.34 1.70
C ILE A 90 -2.73 -1.48 0.96
N PRO A 91 -2.25 -1.92 -0.22
CA PRO A 91 -2.95 -2.89 -1.06
C PRO A 91 -2.84 -4.34 -0.60
N GLY A 92 -2.50 -4.61 0.65
CA GLY A 92 -2.58 -5.95 1.25
C GLY A 92 -1.30 -6.39 1.95
N ASP A 93 -1.37 -7.60 2.52
CA ASP A 93 -0.37 -8.22 3.37
C ASP A 93 0.03 -7.30 4.54
N LEU A 94 -1.00 -6.80 5.23
CA LEU A 94 -0.80 -6.04 6.46
C LEU A 94 -0.30 -6.94 7.58
N ALA A 95 -0.91 -8.13 7.73
CA ALA A 95 -0.53 -9.14 8.72
C ALA A 95 0.66 -9.99 8.26
N TYR A 96 1.38 -10.60 9.22
CA TYR A 96 2.61 -11.33 8.92
C TYR A 96 2.40 -12.60 8.10
N LEU A 97 1.67 -13.58 8.62
CA LEU A 97 1.65 -14.91 7.99
C LEU A 97 0.23 -15.48 7.85
N TRP A 98 -0.54 -15.44 8.90
CA TRP A 98 -1.85 -16.08 8.98
C TRP A 98 -2.99 -15.12 9.30
N GLY A 99 -2.74 -13.81 9.22
CA GLY A 99 -3.74 -12.80 9.53
C GLY A 99 -4.32 -12.97 10.92
N ARG A 100 -3.47 -13.18 11.94
CA ARG A 100 -3.91 -13.34 13.33
C ARG A 100 -4.46 -12.03 13.86
N LYS A 101 -5.38 -12.11 14.80
CA LYS A 101 -5.96 -10.93 15.43
C LYS A 101 -4.90 -10.02 16.07
N GLU A 102 -3.91 -10.62 16.72
CA GLU A 102 -2.81 -9.90 17.37
C GLU A 102 -1.94 -9.12 16.36
N ASP A 103 -1.80 -9.62 15.12
CA ASP A 103 -1.10 -8.92 14.05
C ASP A 103 -1.84 -7.62 13.69
N TYR A 104 -3.16 -7.68 13.60
CA TYR A 104 -3.99 -6.51 13.32
C TYR A 104 -4.06 -5.54 14.50
N GLU A 105 -4.13 -6.04 15.74
CA GLU A 105 -4.06 -5.21 16.94
C GLU A 105 -2.74 -4.44 16.99
N LEU A 106 -1.62 -5.09 16.64
CA LEU A 106 -0.33 -4.42 16.53
C LEU A 106 -0.32 -3.41 15.38
N SER A 107 -0.80 -3.80 14.19
CA SER A 107 -0.86 -2.92 13.03
C SER A 107 -1.65 -1.65 13.30
N ARG A 108 -2.81 -1.77 13.99
CA ARG A 108 -3.63 -0.62 14.37
C ARG A 108 -2.89 0.33 15.30
N ARG A 109 -2.17 -0.20 16.29
CA ARG A 109 -1.33 0.62 17.17
C ARG A 109 -0.21 1.34 16.42
N LEU A 110 0.44 0.64 15.48
CA LEU A 110 1.53 1.22 14.68
C LEU A 110 1.03 2.28 13.69
N LEU A 111 -0.20 2.14 13.18
CA LEU A 111 -0.84 3.13 12.31
C LEU A 111 -1.40 4.33 13.06
N GLN A 112 -1.56 4.26 14.38
CA GLN A 112 -2.16 5.35 15.15
C GLN A 112 -1.50 6.73 14.91
N PRO A 113 -0.15 6.86 14.82
CA PRO A 113 0.47 8.15 14.51
C PRO A 113 0.09 8.72 13.13
N VAL A 114 -0.19 7.86 12.15
CA VAL A 114 -0.65 8.26 10.81
C VAL A 114 -2.07 8.82 10.88
N LEU A 115 -2.94 8.13 11.62
CA LEU A 115 -4.32 8.57 11.86
C LEU A 115 -4.36 9.87 12.66
N ASP A 116 -3.53 10.00 13.71
CA ASP A 116 -3.41 11.22 14.51
C ASP A 116 -2.91 12.42 13.69
N ALA A 117 -2.10 12.18 12.65
CA ALA A 117 -1.67 13.21 11.70
C ALA A 117 -2.78 13.60 10.69
N GLY A 118 -3.94 12.94 10.76
CA GLY A 118 -5.08 13.18 9.89
C GLY A 118 -4.88 12.66 8.46
N ILE A 119 -3.98 11.69 8.25
CA ILE A 119 -3.81 11.00 6.97
C ILE A 119 -4.90 9.94 6.86
N GLU A 120 -5.67 9.98 5.77
CA GLU A 120 -6.70 8.99 5.49
C GLU A 120 -6.06 7.65 5.08
N VAL A 121 -6.34 6.57 5.81
CA VAL A 121 -5.77 5.24 5.55
C VAL A 121 -6.81 4.32 4.91
N THR A 122 -6.43 3.69 3.80
CA THR A 122 -7.22 2.62 3.16
C THR A 122 -6.38 1.37 3.04
N ILE A 123 -6.94 0.24 3.51
CA ILE A 123 -6.26 -1.05 3.58
C ILE A 123 -7.02 -2.06 2.71
N GLY A 124 -6.30 -2.76 1.85
CA GLY A 124 -6.78 -3.91 1.07
C GLY A 124 -6.33 -5.23 1.67
N MET A 125 -6.71 -6.34 1.04
CA MET A 125 -6.43 -7.69 1.51
C MET A 125 -5.41 -8.39 0.60
N GLY A 126 -4.38 -8.99 1.23
CA GLY A 126 -3.43 -9.88 0.59
C GLY A 126 -3.57 -11.34 1.06
N ASN A 127 -2.68 -12.22 0.57
CA ASN A 127 -2.78 -13.65 0.89
C ASN A 127 -2.39 -13.99 2.35
N HIS A 128 -1.70 -13.10 3.04
CA HIS A 128 -1.38 -13.21 4.46
C HIS A 128 -2.48 -12.69 5.39
N ASP A 129 -3.51 -12.05 4.84
CA ASP A 129 -4.60 -11.48 5.62
C ASP A 129 -5.75 -12.46 5.87
N ARG A 130 -6.63 -12.11 6.82
CA ARG A 130 -7.90 -12.80 7.15
C ARG A 130 -8.98 -11.75 7.35
N ARG A 131 -10.05 -11.83 6.55
CA ARG A 131 -11.14 -10.84 6.56
C ARG A 131 -11.83 -10.76 7.91
N GLU A 132 -12.17 -11.89 8.50
CA GLU A 132 -12.86 -11.96 9.79
C GLU A 132 -12.04 -11.28 10.89
N ASN A 133 -10.76 -11.60 11.03
CA ASN A 133 -9.89 -11.00 12.04
C ASN A 133 -9.63 -9.53 11.79
N PHE A 134 -9.51 -9.13 10.52
CA PHE A 134 -9.37 -7.73 10.13
C PHE A 134 -10.63 -6.94 10.50
N LEU A 135 -11.81 -7.44 10.16
CA LEU A 135 -13.09 -6.76 10.41
C LEU A 135 -13.42 -6.64 11.90
N GLU A 136 -12.85 -7.47 12.77
CA GLU A 136 -12.99 -7.26 14.22
C GLU A 136 -12.33 -5.93 14.67
N LEU A 137 -11.26 -5.50 14.01
CA LEU A 137 -10.51 -4.28 14.35
C LEU A 137 -10.96 -3.06 13.52
N TRP A 138 -11.46 -3.30 12.32
CA TRP A 138 -11.93 -2.27 11.37
C TRP A 138 -13.31 -2.64 10.79
N PRO A 139 -14.35 -2.70 11.65
CA PRO A 139 -15.69 -3.12 11.20
C PRO A 139 -16.28 -2.20 10.11
N GLU A 140 -15.85 -0.95 10.07
CA GLU A 140 -16.29 0.03 9.08
C GLU A 140 -15.99 -0.37 7.63
N TYR A 141 -15.05 -1.29 7.40
CA TYR A 141 -14.75 -1.77 6.04
C TYR A 141 -15.85 -2.70 5.50
N ALA A 142 -16.55 -3.43 6.37
CA ALA A 142 -17.70 -4.23 5.95
C ALA A 142 -18.85 -3.34 5.45
N ASP A 143 -19.11 -2.25 6.17
CA ASP A 143 -20.21 -1.32 5.85
C ASP A 143 -19.92 -0.49 4.59
N ARG A 144 -18.65 -0.19 4.33
CA ARG A 144 -18.21 0.62 3.18
C ARG A 144 -18.02 -0.19 1.90
N SER A 145 -17.83 -1.51 2.02
CA SER A 145 -17.57 -2.35 0.85
C SER A 145 -18.82 -2.46 -0.04
N PRO A 146 -18.71 -2.12 -1.33
CA PRO A 146 -19.80 -2.26 -2.27
C PRO A 146 -20.05 -3.72 -2.67
N VAL A 147 -19.16 -4.65 -2.29
CA VAL A 147 -19.26 -6.08 -2.58
C VAL A 147 -19.40 -6.85 -1.28
N PRO A 148 -20.57 -7.43 -0.98
CA PRO A 148 -20.78 -8.18 0.26
C PRO A 148 -19.74 -9.30 0.47
N GLY A 149 -19.23 -9.42 1.70
CA GLY A 149 -18.23 -10.43 2.05
C GLY A 149 -16.82 -10.18 1.47
N ARG A 150 -16.59 -9.02 0.87
CA ARG A 150 -15.27 -8.58 0.37
C ARG A 150 -14.87 -7.26 1.01
N ILE A 151 -13.57 -6.98 1.02
CA ILE A 151 -13.04 -5.71 1.51
C ILE A 151 -12.57 -4.88 0.31
N VAL A 152 -13.54 -4.27 -0.34
CA VAL A 152 -13.33 -3.42 -1.51
C VAL A 152 -13.53 -1.97 -1.12
N SER A 153 -12.65 -1.09 -1.58
CA SER A 153 -12.75 0.34 -1.30
C SER A 153 -12.61 1.16 -2.59
N LYS A 154 -13.40 2.23 -2.68
CA LYS A 154 -13.23 3.27 -3.68
C LYS A 154 -12.73 4.52 -2.97
N VAL A 155 -11.61 5.08 -3.43
CA VAL A 155 -10.97 6.24 -2.86
C VAL A 155 -10.94 7.35 -3.89
N HIS A 156 -11.36 8.55 -3.50
CA HIS A 156 -11.32 9.72 -4.35
C HIS A 156 -10.07 10.54 -4.06
N GLY A 157 -9.23 10.73 -5.07
CA GLY A 157 -8.16 11.70 -5.04
C GLY A 157 -8.58 13.05 -5.62
N VAL A 158 -7.63 13.94 -5.86
CA VAL A 158 -7.91 15.26 -6.46
C VAL A 158 -8.26 15.12 -7.93
N TYR A 159 -7.44 14.41 -8.69
CA TYR A 159 -7.60 14.23 -10.13
C TYR A 159 -7.95 12.81 -10.54
N PHE A 160 -7.58 11.81 -9.76
CA PHE A 160 -7.78 10.40 -10.02
C PHE A 160 -8.72 9.76 -9.00
N ASP A 161 -9.37 8.69 -9.40
CA ASP A 161 -10.05 7.77 -8.49
C ASP A 161 -9.22 6.49 -8.36
N TYR A 162 -9.37 5.80 -7.23
CA TYR A 162 -8.68 4.56 -6.93
C TYR A 162 -9.68 3.50 -6.51
N ILE A 163 -9.49 2.28 -7.00
CA ILE A 163 -10.22 1.11 -6.50
C ILE A 163 -9.20 0.19 -5.84
N MET A 164 -9.43 -0.14 -4.57
CA MET A 164 -8.71 -1.18 -3.85
C MET A 164 -9.55 -2.45 -3.92
N ALA A 165 -9.17 -3.40 -4.77
CA ALA A 165 -9.87 -4.67 -4.94
C ALA A 165 -9.35 -5.72 -3.94
N ASP A 166 -10.24 -6.59 -3.47
CA ASP A 166 -9.93 -7.68 -2.55
C ASP A 166 -9.59 -8.95 -3.34
N THR A 167 -8.32 -9.26 -3.47
CA THR A 167 -7.84 -10.43 -4.19
C THR A 167 -7.45 -11.59 -3.29
N LEU A 168 -7.81 -11.57 -2.01
CA LEU A 168 -7.62 -12.69 -1.10
C LEU A 168 -8.45 -13.91 -1.56
N GLY A 169 -7.73 -14.92 -2.09
CA GLY A 169 -8.34 -16.09 -2.70
C GLY A 169 -8.65 -17.24 -1.75
N GLN A 170 -8.37 -17.09 -0.46
CA GLN A 170 -8.58 -18.17 0.50
C GLN A 170 -10.07 -18.39 0.76
N PRO A 171 -10.54 -19.64 0.67
CA PRO A 171 -11.85 -19.97 1.20
C PRO A 171 -11.80 -19.81 2.73
N GLU A 172 -12.87 -19.28 3.31
CA GLU A 172 -13.00 -18.98 4.73
C GLU A 172 -12.83 -20.22 5.65
N GLU A 173 -12.93 -21.42 5.08
CA GLU A 173 -12.95 -22.70 5.80
C GLU A 173 -11.64 -23.49 5.78
N THR A 174 -10.54 -23.00 5.19
CA THR A 174 -9.33 -23.80 5.09
C THR A 174 -8.12 -23.13 5.71
N ASP A 175 -7.42 -23.84 6.58
CA ASP A 175 -6.06 -23.52 7.06
C ASP A 175 -4.99 -23.68 5.98
N LYS A 176 -5.39 -23.85 4.72
CA LYS A 176 -4.46 -24.02 3.62
C LYS A 176 -3.93 -22.68 3.15
N TRP A 177 -2.63 -22.60 3.08
CA TRP A 177 -1.94 -21.47 2.48
C TRP A 177 -2.23 -21.40 0.98
N ILE A 178 -2.83 -20.30 0.54
CA ILE A 178 -3.03 -20.00 -0.88
C ILE A 178 -2.30 -18.71 -1.18
N THR A 179 -1.32 -18.76 -2.06
CA THR A 179 -0.55 -17.59 -2.48
C THR A 179 -1.14 -16.87 -3.68
N SER A 180 -1.92 -17.57 -4.50
CA SER A 180 -2.55 -16.99 -5.69
C SER A 180 -3.80 -16.18 -5.35
N GLY A 181 -3.96 -15.05 -6.02
CA GLY A 181 -5.14 -14.22 -5.89
C GLY A 181 -6.35 -14.72 -6.69
N ALA A 182 -7.53 -14.33 -6.27
CA ALA A 182 -8.77 -14.58 -7.01
C ALA A 182 -9.74 -13.40 -6.88
N LEU A 183 -10.57 -13.24 -7.90
CA LEU A 183 -11.74 -12.37 -7.90
C LEU A 183 -12.96 -13.24 -8.14
N ASP A 184 -13.93 -13.21 -7.23
CA ASP A 184 -15.21 -13.87 -7.47
C ASP A 184 -16.07 -13.11 -8.48
N ASP A 185 -17.14 -13.75 -8.93
CA ASP A 185 -18.01 -13.19 -9.99
C ASP A 185 -18.67 -11.88 -9.56
N ALA A 186 -19.10 -11.76 -8.30
CA ALA A 186 -19.73 -10.54 -7.79
C ALA A 186 -18.74 -9.36 -7.84
N GLN A 187 -17.51 -9.58 -7.42
CA GLN A 187 -16.48 -8.55 -7.47
C GLN A 187 -16.05 -8.22 -8.91
N ARG A 188 -15.98 -9.23 -9.79
CA ARG A 188 -15.69 -9.03 -11.21
C ARG A 188 -16.73 -8.15 -11.89
N GLU A 189 -18.00 -8.46 -11.71
CA GLU A 189 -19.10 -7.69 -12.29
C GLU A 189 -19.14 -6.25 -11.73
N TRP A 190 -18.95 -6.11 -10.41
CA TRP A 190 -18.87 -4.79 -9.81
C TRP A 190 -17.69 -3.98 -10.36
N LEU A 191 -16.48 -4.57 -10.38
CA LEU A 191 -15.27 -3.88 -10.85
C LEU A 191 -15.38 -3.46 -12.32
N LYS A 192 -15.95 -4.34 -13.16
CA LYS A 192 -16.22 -4.03 -14.56
C LYS A 192 -17.18 -2.85 -14.72
N ALA A 193 -18.28 -2.85 -13.95
CA ALA A 193 -19.26 -1.78 -13.97
C ALA A 193 -18.65 -0.44 -13.50
N GLU A 194 -17.86 -0.44 -12.42
CA GLU A 194 -17.21 0.76 -11.90
C GLU A 194 -16.18 1.33 -12.88
N CYS A 195 -15.35 0.47 -13.48
CA CYS A 195 -14.38 0.92 -14.49
C CYS A 195 -15.08 1.52 -15.71
N ALA A 196 -16.18 0.92 -16.17
CA ALA A 196 -16.96 1.42 -17.31
C ALA A 196 -17.71 2.73 -17.00
N ALA A 197 -18.18 2.88 -15.75
CA ALA A 197 -18.94 4.06 -15.33
C ALA A 197 -18.06 5.26 -14.95
N SER A 198 -16.76 5.04 -14.67
CA SER A 198 -15.85 6.10 -14.21
C SER A 198 -15.76 7.24 -15.23
N LYS A 199 -15.99 8.48 -14.75
CA LYS A 199 -15.79 9.70 -15.54
C LYS A 199 -14.44 10.36 -15.30
N ARG A 200 -13.71 9.86 -14.30
CA ARG A 200 -12.38 10.34 -13.93
C ARG A 200 -11.34 9.30 -14.30
N PRO A 201 -10.07 9.70 -14.51
CA PRO A 201 -8.98 8.75 -14.61
C PRO A 201 -8.97 7.84 -13.39
N LEU A 202 -8.81 6.53 -13.61
CA LEU A 202 -8.93 5.51 -12.57
C LEU A 202 -7.67 4.66 -12.49
N LEU A 203 -7.19 4.39 -11.28
CA LEU A 203 -6.18 3.39 -11.01
C LEU A 203 -6.77 2.26 -10.17
N VAL A 204 -6.60 1.03 -10.62
CA VAL A 204 -6.98 -0.16 -9.84
C VAL A 204 -5.77 -0.63 -9.06
N MET A 205 -5.98 -0.94 -7.78
CA MET A 205 -4.98 -1.51 -6.89
C MET A 205 -5.51 -2.82 -6.31
N ALA A 206 -4.65 -3.78 -6.15
CA ALA A 206 -4.90 -4.97 -5.35
C ALA A 206 -3.56 -5.59 -4.92
N HIS A 207 -3.62 -6.67 -4.15
CA HIS A 207 -2.40 -7.28 -3.65
C HIS A 207 -1.66 -8.09 -4.73
N HIS A 208 -2.36 -8.97 -5.43
CA HIS A 208 -1.72 -9.92 -6.34
C HIS A 208 -1.47 -9.34 -7.74
N PRO A 209 -0.36 -9.73 -8.42
CA PRO A 209 -0.14 -9.41 -9.83
C PRO A 209 -1.30 -9.86 -10.73
N ALA A 210 -1.57 -9.11 -11.78
CA ALA A 210 -2.65 -9.44 -12.73
C ALA A 210 -2.55 -10.86 -13.31
N GLY A 211 -1.32 -11.37 -13.48
CA GLY A 211 -1.08 -12.74 -13.97
C GLY A 211 -1.42 -13.82 -12.97
N GLU A 212 -1.56 -13.48 -11.70
CA GLU A 212 -1.87 -14.40 -10.60
C GLU A 212 -3.35 -14.36 -10.19
N LEU A 213 -4.16 -13.53 -10.84
CA LEU A 213 -5.59 -13.46 -10.60
C LEU A 213 -6.33 -14.56 -11.34
N GLY A 214 -6.61 -15.66 -10.64
CA GLY A 214 -7.40 -16.78 -11.12
C GLY A 214 -8.90 -16.58 -10.99
N GLU A 215 -9.66 -17.53 -11.54
CA GLU A 215 -11.05 -17.71 -11.19
C GLU A 215 -11.16 -18.56 -9.91
N PRO A 216 -12.09 -18.30 -9.01
CA PRO A 216 -12.24 -19.09 -7.80
C PRO A 216 -12.34 -20.60 -8.14
N GLY A 217 -11.52 -21.41 -7.47
CA GLY A 217 -11.48 -22.85 -7.67
C GLY A 217 -10.80 -23.36 -8.94
N LYS A 218 -10.38 -22.48 -9.85
CA LYS A 218 -9.73 -22.88 -11.12
C LYS A 218 -8.24 -22.51 -11.22
N GLY A 219 -7.75 -21.68 -10.27
CA GLY A 219 -6.37 -21.18 -10.29
C GLY A 219 -6.05 -20.22 -11.44
N ASN A 220 -4.75 -19.95 -11.63
CA ASN A 220 -4.26 -19.02 -12.65
C ASN A 220 -4.11 -19.74 -14.00
N THR A 221 -4.26 -18.98 -15.07
CA THR A 221 -3.98 -19.43 -16.44
C THR A 221 -3.03 -18.44 -17.13
N SER A 222 -2.39 -18.86 -18.22
CA SER A 222 -1.56 -17.95 -19.03
C SER A 222 -2.31 -16.74 -19.59
N SER A 223 -3.64 -16.75 -19.56
CA SER A 223 -4.50 -15.65 -20.00
C SER A 223 -5.01 -14.78 -18.86
N SER A 224 -4.67 -15.05 -17.58
CA SER A 224 -5.21 -14.33 -16.42
C SER A 224 -4.93 -12.83 -16.50
N ALA A 225 -3.70 -12.42 -16.79
CA ALA A 225 -3.34 -11.00 -16.92
C ALA A 225 -4.14 -10.29 -18.03
N ARG A 226 -4.33 -10.96 -19.18
CA ARG A 226 -5.12 -10.40 -20.28
C ARG A 226 -6.58 -10.23 -19.90
N LYS A 227 -7.20 -11.27 -19.34
CA LYS A 227 -8.61 -11.22 -18.90
C LYS A 227 -8.86 -10.15 -17.87
N PHE A 228 -7.91 -9.98 -16.92
CA PHE A 228 -7.99 -8.92 -15.94
C PHE A 228 -7.80 -7.54 -16.59
N GLY A 229 -6.86 -7.40 -17.52
CA GLY A 229 -6.69 -6.17 -18.29
C GLY A 229 -7.97 -5.77 -19.05
N GLU A 230 -8.60 -6.72 -19.75
CA GLU A 230 -9.88 -6.51 -20.42
C GLU A 230 -10.98 -6.08 -19.45
N LEU A 231 -10.99 -6.68 -18.25
CA LEU A 231 -11.99 -6.38 -17.23
C LEU A 231 -11.92 -4.92 -16.76
N ILE A 232 -10.73 -4.39 -16.51
CA ILE A 232 -10.55 -3.05 -15.94
C ILE A 232 -10.39 -1.95 -17.00
N MET A 233 -9.76 -2.26 -18.12
CA MET A 233 -9.45 -1.28 -19.18
C MET A 233 -10.48 -1.27 -20.31
N GLY A 234 -11.37 -2.27 -20.36
CA GLY A 234 -12.31 -2.44 -21.46
C GLY A 234 -11.66 -2.98 -22.73
N THR A 235 -12.34 -2.73 -23.88
CA THR A 235 -11.90 -3.11 -25.22
C THR A 235 -11.62 -1.85 -26.06
N GLU A 236 -11.09 -2.04 -27.28
CA GLU A 236 -10.86 -0.94 -28.23
C GLU A 236 -12.16 -0.21 -28.59
N GLU A 237 -13.25 -0.96 -28.71
CA GLU A 237 -14.57 -0.41 -29.04
C GLU A 237 -15.25 0.25 -27.83
N SER A 238 -14.84 -0.14 -26.63
CA SER A 238 -15.43 0.36 -25.37
C SER A 238 -14.34 0.48 -24.29
N PRO A 239 -13.41 1.44 -24.44
CA PRO A 239 -12.38 1.68 -23.45
C PRO A 239 -12.96 2.29 -22.17
N THR A 240 -12.33 2.00 -21.04
CA THR A 240 -12.63 2.66 -19.76
C THR A 240 -11.64 3.79 -19.50
N ASN A 241 -11.85 4.55 -18.42
CA ASN A 241 -10.87 5.54 -17.93
C ASN A 241 -9.81 4.93 -16.99
N CYS A 242 -9.70 3.59 -16.92
CA CYS A 242 -8.63 2.95 -16.14
C CYS A 242 -7.27 3.13 -16.81
N CYS A 243 -6.34 3.76 -16.09
CA CYS A 243 -5.01 4.11 -16.59
C CYS A 243 -3.95 3.06 -16.27
N GLY A 244 -4.24 2.13 -15.34
CA GLY A 244 -3.27 1.11 -14.96
C GLY A 244 -3.61 0.37 -13.67
N TYR A 245 -2.64 -0.45 -13.27
CA TYR A 245 -2.74 -1.35 -12.14
C TYR A 245 -1.51 -1.29 -11.23
N ILE A 246 -1.73 -1.25 -9.92
CA ILE A 246 -0.68 -1.23 -8.91
C ILE A 246 -0.90 -2.41 -7.97
N HIS A 247 0.16 -3.15 -7.65
CA HIS A 247 0.05 -4.34 -6.79
C HIS A 247 1.29 -4.57 -5.92
N GLY A 248 1.14 -5.32 -4.84
CA GLY A 248 2.19 -5.81 -3.95
C GLY A 248 2.65 -7.22 -4.29
N HIS A 249 2.69 -8.09 -3.29
CA HIS A 249 2.93 -9.52 -3.31
C HIS A 249 4.36 -9.96 -3.64
N ASN A 250 4.98 -9.38 -4.67
CA ASN A 250 6.30 -9.78 -5.14
C ASN A 250 7.45 -9.11 -4.39
N HIS A 251 7.18 -8.17 -3.51
CA HIS A 251 8.16 -7.41 -2.73
C HIS A 251 9.25 -6.76 -3.60
N ARG A 252 8.90 -6.33 -4.81
CA ARG A 252 9.85 -5.78 -5.78
C ARG A 252 9.25 -4.63 -6.55
N TRP A 253 10.05 -3.59 -6.71
CA TRP A 253 9.73 -2.54 -7.65
C TRP A 253 9.98 -2.99 -9.10
N TYR A 254 8.98 -2.93 -9.90
CA TYR A 254 9.08 -3.04 -11.37
C TYR A 254 7.93 -2.33 -12.05
N VAL A 255 8.13 -2.01 -13.31
CA VAL A 255 7.10 -1.46 -14.19
C VAL A 255 7.03 -2.31 -15.44
N THR A 256 5.85 -2.79 -15.76
CA THR A 256 5.61 -3.56 -16.98
C THR A 256 4.42 -3.00 -17.73
N ARG A 257 4.33 -3.36 -19.01
CA ARG A 257 3.16 -3.12 -19.86
C ARG A 257 2.39 -4.42 -20.05
N SER A 258 2.14 -5.14 -18.96
CA SER A 258 1.59 -6.49 -18.96
C SER A 258 0.09 -6.57 -19.16
N LEU A 259 -0.62 -5.44 -19.06
CA LEU A 259 -2.08 -5.38 -19.31
C LEU A 259 -2.40 -5.20 -20.80
N ARG A 260 -1.49 -5.58 -21.70
CA ARG A 260 -1.73 -5.51 -23.14
C ARG A 260 -2.91 -6.36 -23.56
N HIS A 261 -3.84 -5.74 -24.22
CA HIS A 261 -4.80 -6.42 -25.08
C HIS A 261 -4.14 -6.66 -26.45
N TRP A 262 -3.94 -7.93 -26.83
CA TRP A 262 -3.46 -8.27 -28.17
C TRP A 262 -4.53 -7.87 -29.18
N GLY A 263 -4.27 -6.87 -30.00
CA GLY A 263 -5.15 -6.38 -31.05
C GLY A 263 -5.84 -5.04 -30.76
N ALA A 264 -5.90 -4.59 -29.52
CA ALA A 264 -6.69 -3.40 -29.15
C ALA A 264 -5.90 -2.11 -28.94
N GLY A 265 -4.61 -2.06 -29.18
CA GLY A 265 -3.83 -0.84 -28.99
C GLY A 265 -3.75 -0.31 -27.54
N LEU A 266 -4.60 -0.78 -26.64
CA LEU A 266 -4.63 -0.40 -25.24
C LEU A 266 -3.42 -0.95 -24.49
N VAL A 267 -2.62 -0.05 -23.92
CA VAL A 267 -1.40 -0.41 -23.19
C VAL A 267 -1.53 0.09 -21.77
N GLY A 268 -2.01 -0.77 -20.87
CA GLY A 268 -2.03 -0.50 -19.44
C GLY A 268 -0.66 -0.73 -18.81
N GLN A 269 -0.24 0.18 -17.95
CA GLN A 269 0.94 0.00 -17.13
C GLN A 269 0.60 -0.75 -15.83
N THR A 270 1.52 -1.61 -15.42
CA THR A 270 1.47 -2.28 -14.12
C THR A 270 2.72 -1.91 -13.33
N ALA A 271 2.54 -1.51 -12.08
CA ALA A 271 3.64 -1.28 -11.15
C ALA A 271 3.58 -2.25 -9.99
N GLY A 272 4.67 -2.98 -9.77
CA GLY A 272 4.89 -3.77 -8.57
C GLY A 272 5.50 -2.90 -7.47
N LEU A 273 5.06 -3.10 -6.24
CA LEU A 273 5.45 -2.32 -5.07
C LEU A 273 6.59 -3.00 -4.28
N PRO A 274 7.44 -2.21 -3.60
CA PRO A 274 8.37 -2.74 -2.61
C PRO A 274 7.62 -3.23 -1.37
N SER A 275 8.27 -4.05 -0.55
CA SER A 275 7.78 -4.41 0.77
C SER A 275 8.11 -3.33 1.79
N THR A 276 7.24 -3.09 2.75
CA THR A 276 7.53 -2.24 3.89
C THR A 276 7.90 -3.03 5.15
N GLY A 277 7.81 -4.34 5.12
CA GLY A 277 7.95 -5.12 6.34
C GLY A 277 8.86 -6.33 6.28
N HIS A 278 9.08 -6.95 5.12
CA HIS A 278 9.60 -8.31 5.12
C HIS A 278 10.91 -8.46 4.32
N TRP A 279 10.88 -9.00 3.11
CA TRP A 279 12.07 -9.25 2.26
C TRP A 279 11.89 -8.58 0.89
N GLY A 280 12.96 -8.51 0.11
CA GLY A 280 12.96 -7.91 -1.21
C GLY A 280 13.40 -6.45 -1.19
N ASP A 281 12.82 -5.63 -2.03
CA ASP A 281 13.01 -4.18 -2.02
C ASP A 281 12.29 -3.58 -0.81
N ILE A 282 13.02 -2.94 0.10
CA ILE A 282 12.43 -2.34 1.29
C ILE A 282 12.24 -0.85 1.07
N GLY A 283 10.98 -0.43 1.15
CA GLY A 283 10.62 0.95 0.89
C GLY A 283 9.12 1.17 0.80
N TYR A 284 8.75 2.29 0.24
CA TYR A 284 7.37 2.67 -0.06
C TYR A 284 7.34 3.48 -1.36
N CYS A 285 6.16 3.77 -1.84
CA CYS A 285 5.99 4.63 -2.99
C CYS A 285 5.26 5.92 -2.61
N LEU A 286 5.56 6.99 -3.33
CA LEU A 286 4.80 8.22 -3.33
C LEU A 286 4.13 8.39 -4.69
N LEU A 287 2.81 8.49 -4.68
CA LEU A 287 2.04 8.80 -5.85
C LEU A 287 1.62 10.26 -5.78
N ARG A 288 1.95 11.00 -6.84
CA ARG A 288 1.55 12.40 -7.00
C ARG A 288 0.60 12.53 -8.17
N GLU A 289 -0.53 13.15 -7.92
CA GLU A 289 -1.54 13.44 -8.94
C GLU A 289 -1.26 14.77 -9.63
N TYR A 290 -1.54 14.77 -10.93
CA TYR A 290 -1.62 15.95 -11.79
C TYR A 290 -2.91 15.85 -12.62
N PRO A 291 -3.39 16.94 -13.22
CA PRO A 291 -4.63 16.90 -14.02
C PRO A 291 -4.64 15.87 -15.16
N ASP A 292 -3.48 15.59 -15.73
CA ASP A 292 -3.30 14.74 -16.90
C ASP A 292 -2.60 13.39 -16.62
N ARG A 293 -2.05 13.22 -15.42
CA ARG A 293 -1.28 12.02 -15.07
C ARG A 293 -1.15 11.82 -13.56
N ALA A 294 -0.80 10.61 -13.17
CA ALA A 294 -0.31 10.29 -11.83
C ALA A 294 1.12 9.72 -11.92
N GLU A 295 2.03 10.22 -11.11
CA GLU A 295 3.42 9.78 -11.04
C GLU A 295 3.66 9.00 -9.76
N LEU A 296 3.98 7.71 -9.88
CA LEU A 296 4.38 6.82 -8.80
C LEU A 296 5.92 6.80 -8.72
N SER A 297 6.46 7.21 -7.61
CA SER A 297 7.90 7.28 -7.35
C SER A 297 8.30 6.29 -6.25
N LEU A 298 9.33 5.50 -6.50
CA LEU A 298 9.90 4.58 -5.50
C LEU A 298 10.76 5.35 -4.49
N VAL A 299 10.53 5.10 -3.22
CA VAL A 299 11.39 5.49 -2.09
C VAL A 299 11.94 4.22 -1.46
N GLN A 300 12.97 3.66 -2.10
CA GLN A 300 13.68 2.50 -1.55
C GLN A 300 14.81 2.96 -0.65
N TYR A 301 14.94 2.37 0.54
CA TYR A 301 15.97 2.71 1.49
C TYR A 301 16.76 1.51 2.01
N ASP A 302 16.28 0.27 1.73
CA ASP A 302 16.98 -0.95 2.11
C ASP A 302 16.66 -2.08 1.12
N TYR A 303 17.37 -3.18 1.24
CA TYR A 303 17.10 -4.42 0.54
C TYR A 303 17.36 -5.60 1.47
N PHE A 304 16.41 -6.50 1.57
CA PHE A 304 16.51 -7.68 2.43
C PHE A 304 16.44 -8.97 1.62
N SER A 305 17.50 -9.78 1.68
CA SER A 305 17.51 -11.10 1.03
C SER A 305 16.67 -12.10 1.83
N PRO A 306 15.85 -12.94 1.17
CA PRO A 306 15.13 -14.01 1.83
C PRO A 306 16.06 -15.11 2.40
N LYS A 307 17.35 -15.13 1.98
CA LYS A 307 18.35 -16.02 2.57
C LYS A 307 18.91 -15.36 3.82
N PRO A 308 18.84 -16.01 4.99
CA PRO A 308 19.43 -15.47 6.20
C PRO A 308 20.93 -15.26 5.99
N LEU A 309 21.36 -14.03 6.21
CA LEU A 309 22.80 -13.74 6.29
C LEU A 309 23.30 -14.13 7.69
N PRO A 310 24.57 -14.52 7.80
CA PRO A 310 25.25 -14.57 9.09
C PRO A 310 25.05 -13.26 9.84
N ALA A 311 24.88 -13.33 11.16
CA ALA A 311 24.58 -12.15 11.99
C ALA A 311 25.69 -11.07 11.97
N ASP A 312 26.85 -11.43 11.50
CA ASP A 312 28.09 -10.62 11.35
C ASP A 312 28.38 -10.22 9.91
N ALA A 313 27.50 -10.56 8.95
CA ALA A 313 27.71 -10.19 7.57
C ALA A 313 27.64 -8.67 7.41
N ALA A 314 28.72 -8.09 6.92
CA ALA A 314 28.73 -6.69 6.47
C ALA A 314 27.65 -6.47 5.39
N PRO A 315 27.07 -5.25 5.28
CA PRO A 315 26.13 -4.94 4.22
C PRO A 315 26.70 -5.36 2.86
N ASN A 316 25.98 -6.24 2.16
CA ASN A 316 26.47 -6.75 0.88
C ASN A 316 26.53 -5.58 -0.13
N PRO A 317 27.71 -5.28 -0.70
CA PRO A 317 27.86 -4.18 -1.65
C PRO A 317 26.88 -4.28 -2.84
N ALA A 318 26.51 -5.50 -3.25
CA ALA A 318 25.53 -5.72 -4.31
C ALA A 318 24.13 -5.18 -3.92
N TRP A 319 23.75 -5.23 -2.65
CA TRP A 319 22.46 -4.69 -2.18
C TRP A 319 22.45 -3.16 -2.17
N GLN A 320 23.57 -2.56 -1.75
CA GLN A 320 23.72 -1.10 -1.84
C GLN A 320 23.68 -0.62 -3.29
N ALA A 321 24.18 -1.45 -4.23
CA ALA A 321 24.05 -1.16 -5.66
C ALA A 321 22.58 -1.23 -6.11
N ILE A 322 21.80 -2.25 -5.69
CA ILE A 322 20.36 -2.35 -6.01
C ILE A 322 19.60 -1.13 -5.51
N VAL A 323 19.84 -0.70 -4.26
CA VAL A 323 19.18 0.49 -3.71
C VAL A 323 19.54 1.75 -4.50
N ARG A 324 20.81 1.92 -4.86
CA ARG A 324 21.25 3.07 -5.70
C ARG A 324 20.64 3.03 -7.09
N ASP A 325 20.59 1.84 -7.71
CA ASP A 325 20.07 1.66 -9.07
C ASP A 325 18.56 1.87 -9.13
N ASN A 326 17.85 1.67 -8.02
CA ASN A 326 16.41 1.90 -7.91
C ASN A 326 16.07 3.33 -7.46
N ALA A 327 17.03 4.08 -6.93
CA ALA A 327 16.79 5.46 -6.47
C ALA A 327 16.22 6.34 -7.58
N GLY A 328 15.07 6.96 -7.32
CA GLY A 328 14.40 7.86 -8.24
C GLY A 328 13.66 7.19 -9.40
N LYS A 329 13.52 5.87 -9.44
CA LYS A 329 12.67 5.18 -10.43
C LYS A 329 11.22 5.62 -10.30
N ARG A 330 10.57 5.79 -11.45
CA ARG A 330 9.19 6.30 -11.56
C ARG A 330 8.39 5.50 -12.56
N CYS A 331 7.08 5.50 -12.33
CA CYS A 331 6.06 5.05 -13.27
C CYS A 331 5.05 6.19 -13.46
N THR A 332 4.65 6.45 -14.70
CA THR A 332 3.67 7.49 -15.00
C THR A 332 2.42 6.84 -15.60
N PHE A 333 1.29 7.03 -14.95
CA PHE A 333 -0.02 6.65 -15.44
C PHE A 333 -0.66 7.88 -16.10
N VAL A 334 -0.90 7.81 -17.40
CA VAL A 334 -1.47 8.93 -18.16
C VAL A 334 -2.97 8.79 -18.23
N ALA A 335 -3.69 9.86 -17.93
CA ALA A 335 -5.13 9.92 -18.13
C ALA A 335 -5.45 9.73 -19.61
N SER A 336 -6.44 8.91 -19.93
CA SER A 336 -6.95 8.82 -21.31
C SER A 336 -7.43 10.21 -21.73
N ALA A 337 -7.02 10.66 -22.90
CA ALA A 337 -7.57 11.90 -23.46
C ALA A 337 -9.07 11.70 -23.65
N SER A 338 -9.86 12.44 -22.87
CA SER A 338 -11.34 12.46 -22.97
C SER A 338 -11.78 13.14 -24.25
#